data_06686b20df8f5e7f04adc47c708dfb7c
#
_entry.id   06686b20df8f5e7f04adc47c708dfb7c
#
_cell.length_a   1.000
_cell.length_b   1.000
_cell.length_c   1.000
_cell.angle_alpha   90.00
_cell.angle_beta   90.00
_cell.angle_gamma   90.00
#
_symmetry.space_group_name_H-M   'P 1'
#
loop_
_entity.id
_entity.type
_entity.pdbx_description
1 polymer ?
#
loop_
_entity_poly.entity_id
_entity_poly.type
_entity_poly.pdbx_seq_one_letter_code
_entity_poly.pdbx_strand_id
1 'polypeptide(L)'
;MKNTETTLHDKTNLNNIVASDKRAVIHTFKLGLDVDLNNIVTAIQCDHGAIKPAQKYSRARLIEWVKQQIAAGHTVHTVYECCGFGYTLHEELVAAGAHSILTTPMRLDAERRRKNDRLDALQLCVRLSRYLDGHQHELRPIRIPARAERERRELGRQRDFWKREVRRLENHGRALRIEHEHETLAAG
;
A
#
# COMPACT_ATOMS: atom_id res chain seq x y z
N MET A 1 42.73 23.06 70.24
CA MET A 1 41.58 22.18 70.38
C MET A 1 40.54 22.71 69.35
N LYS A 2 40.37 21.98 68.27
CA LYS A 2 39.11 21.45 67.74
C LYS A 2 38.18 22.55 67.26
N ASN A 3 37.50 22.46 66.07
CA ASN A 3 37.04 21.35 65.28
C ASN A 3 36.78 21.81 63.84
N THR A 4 37.11 20.97 62.97
CA THR A 4 36.64 20.88 61.59
C THR A 4 35.15 20.61 61.57
N GLU A 5 34.42 21.40 60.76
CA GLU A 5 33.19 20.93 60.12
C GLU A 5 33.22 21.35 58.65
N THR A 6 33.43 20.38 57.85
CA THR A 6 33.51 20.45 56.40
C THR A 6 32.10 20.41 55.85
N THR A 7 31.78 21.41 55.12
CA THR A 7 30.57 21.52 54.33
C THR A 7 30.49 20.44 53.22
N LEU A 8 29.60 19.49 53.41
CA LEU A 8 29.05 18.61 52.40
C LEU A 8 27.83 19.28 51.78
N HIS A 9 28.04 20.15 50.84
CA HIS A 9 27.00 20.59 49.91
C HIS A 9 27.67 20.98 48.61
N ASP A 10 27.65 20.11 47.64
CA ASP A 10 27.55 20.43 46.21
C ASP A 10 27.90 19.23 45.30
N LYS A 11 27.24 18.09 45.49
CA LYS A 11 27.36 16.97 44.54
C LYS A 11 26.03 16.49 43.96
N THR A 12 24.94 17.20 44.24
CA THR A 12 23.58 16.74 43.83
C THR A 12 22.98 17.47 42.63
N ASN A 13 23.69 18.42 42.04
CA ASN A 13 23.06 19.28 41.00
C ASN A 13 23.63 19.11 39.58
N LEU A 14 24.63 18.24 39.38
CA LEU A 14 25.18 18.03 38.03
C LEU A 14 24.60 16.78 37.31
N ASN A 15 23.94 15.89 38.04
CA ASN A 15 23.34 14.70 37.43
C ASN A 15 21.91 14.89 36.95
N ASN A 16 21.26 16.02 37.27
CA ASN A 16 19.90 16.32 36.82
C ASN A 16 19.81 17.20 35.54
N ILE A 17 20.95 17.69 35.00
CA ILE A 17 20.99 18.53 33.81
C ILE A 17 21.26 17.68 32.55
N VAL A 18 21.68 16.43 32.66
CA VAL A 18 21.99 15.57 31.50
C VAL A 18 20.83 14.61 31.16
N ALA A 19 19.72 14.64 31.89
CA ALA A 19 18.59 13.74 31.71
C ALA A 19 17.45 14.31 30.87
N SER A 20 17.62 15.45 30.19
CA SER A 20 16.55 16.03 29.37
C SER A 20 17.10 16.60 28.08
N ASP A 21 17.31 15.83 27.08
CA ASP A 21 16.99 16.11 25.69
C ASP A 21 17.42 14.95 24.77
N LYS A 22 16.98 13.73 25.03
CA LYS A 22 16.83 12.77 23.94
C LYS A 22 15.55 13.17 23.20
N ARG A 23 15.59 14.23 22.41
CA ARG A 23 14.61 14.43 21.37
C ARG A 23 14.62 13.16 20.54
N ALA A 24 13.52 12.41 20.60
CA ALA A 24 13.36 11.23 19.76
C ALA A 24 13.58 11.67 18.32
N VAL A 25 14.58 11.10 17.65
CA VAL A 25 14.85 11.44 16.25
C VAL A 25 13.65 10.97 15.44
N ILE A 26 12.95 11.93 14.83
CA ILE A 26 11.81 11.63 13.97
C ILE A 26 12.35 11.17 12.62
N HIS A 27 11.98 9.96 12.23
CA HIS A 27 12.36 9.39 10.95
C HIS A 27 11.20 9.41 9.96
N THR A 28 11.53 9.45 8.67
CA THR A 28 10.58 9.27 7.57
C THR A 28 10.81 7.92 6.92
N PHE A 29 9.84 7.03 7.04
CA PHE A 29 9.85 5.73 6.38
C PHE A 29 9.12 5.80 5.06
N LYS A 30 9.75 5.28 3.99
CA LYS A 30 9.22 5.20 2.64
C LYS A 30 9.10 3.72 2.28
N LEU A 31 7.89 3.26 1.98
CA LEU A 31 7.59 1.86 1.72
C LEU A 31 7.07 1.68 0.29
N GLY A 32 7.77 0.87 -0.50
CA GLY A 32 7.26 0.34 -1.77
C GLY A 32 6.63 -1.03 -1.52
N LEU A 33 5.38 -1.20 -1.92
CA LEU A 33 4.61 -2.40 -1.65
C LEU A 33 4.22 -3.09 -2.96
N ASP A 34 4.61 -4.34 -3.14
CA ASP A 34 4.03 -5.22 -4.15
C ASP A 34 2.99 -6.11 -3.46
N VAL A 35 1.72 -5.92 -3.84
CA VAL A 35 0.56 -6.48 -3.15
C VAL A 35 0.07 -7.72 -3.89
N ASP A 36 0.10 -8.85 -3.21
CA ASP A 36 -0.48 -10.11 -3.65
C ASP A 36 -1.61 -10.55 -2.69
N LEU A 37 -2.35 -11.58 -3.06
CA LEU A 37 -3.52 -12.07 -2.32
C LEU A 37 -3.21 -12.39 -0.85
N ASN A 38 -2.09 -13.05 -0.60
CA ASN A 38 -1.74 -13.60 0.71
C ASN A 38 -0.63 -12.81 1.43
N ASN A 39 0.19 -12.10 0.68
CA ASN A 39 1.37 -11.46 1.21
C ASN A 39 1.62 -10.11 0.52
N ILE A 40 2.33 -9.24 1.21
CA ILE A 40 2.80 -7.96 0.67
C ILE A 40 4.32 -7.99 0.72
N VAL A 41 4.97 -7.90 -0.44
CA VAL A 41 6.42 -7.73 -0.51
C VAL A 41 6.71 -6.25 -0.32
N THR A 42 7.51 -5.93 0.70
CA THR A 42 7.74 -4.56 1.14
C THR A 42 9.22 -4.24 1.13
N ALA A 43 9.60 -3.21 0.40
CA ALA A 43 10.91 -2.56 0.48
C ALA A 43 10.80 -1.30 1.32
N ILE A 44 11.74 -1.08 2.24
CA ILE A 44 11.70 0.01 3.21
C ILE A 44 12.97 0.85 3.10
N GLN A 45 12.78 2.17 3.00
CA GLN A 45 13.83 3.17 3.15
C GLN A 45 13.55 4.02 4.39
N CYS A 46 14.57 4.28 5.20
CA CYS A 46 14.51 5.22 6.31
C CYS A 46 15.24 6.49 5.89
N ASP A 47 14.58 7.61 5.93
CA ASP A 47 15.07 8.91 5.50
C ASP A 47 15.66 8.86 4.06
N HIS A 48 16.92 9.21 3.90
CA HIS A 48 17.70 9.10 2.65
C HIS A 48 18.71 7.94 2.69
N GLY A 49 18.58 7.02 3.66
CA GLY A 49 19.45 5.87 3.78
C GLY A 49 19.26 4.82 2.66
N ALA A 50 20.06 3.77 2.71
CA ALA A 50 19.93 2.66 1.78
C ALA A 50 18.59 1.94 1.95
N ILE A 51 18.00 1.51 0.83
CA ILE A 51 16.77 0.71 0.84
C ILE A 51 17.12 -0.68 1.37
N LYS A 52 16.39 -1.12 2.40
CA LYS A 52 16.55 -2.47 2.95
C LYS A 52 16.03 -3.52 1.97
N PRO A 53 16.63 -4.73 1.96
CA PRO A 53 16.15 -5.83 1.13
C PRO A 53 14.65 -6.08 1.35
N ALA A 54 13.92 -6.27 0.25
CA ALA A 54 12.48 -6.47 0.30
C ALA A 54 12.12 -7.75 1.07
N GLN A 55 11.16 -7.65 1.96
CA GLN A 55 10.68 -8.72 2.84
C GLN A 55 9.17 -8.95 2.63
N LYS A 56 8.72 -10.17 2.92
CA LYS A 56 7.30 -10.53 2.89
C LYS A 56 6.65 -10.29 4.23
N TYR A 57 5.51 -9.61 4.20
CA TYR A 57 4.66 -9.38 5.36
C TYR A 57 3.25 -9.90 5.08
N SER A 58 2.59 -10.43 6.11
CA SER A 58 1.13 -10.49 6.06
C SER A 58 0.55 -9.08 6.20
N ARG A 59 -0.65 -8.87 5.68
CA ARG A 59 -1.34 -7.56 5.76
C ARG A 59 -1.43 -7.05 7.21
N ALA A 60 -1.86 -7.90 8.13
CA ALA A 60 -2.00 -7.53 9.54
C ALA A 60 -0.67 -7.09 10.16
N ARG A 61 0.42 -7.82 9.87
CA ARG A 61 1.76 -7.49 10.39
C ARG A 61 2.30 -6.19 9.81
N LEU A 62 2.03 -5.89 8.55
CA LEU A 62 2.42 -4.62 7.94
C LEU A 62 1.69 -3.44 8.60
N ILE A 63 0.36 -3.54 8.76
CA ILE A 63 -0.44 -2.50 9.41
C ILE A 63 0.00 -2.28 10.86
N GLU A 64 0.26 -3.35 11.59
CA GLU A 64 0.75 -3.25 12.97
C GLU A 64 2.12 -2.56 13.03
N TRP A 65 3.03 -2.91 12.13
CA TRP A 65 4.34 -2.25 12.04
C TRP A 65 4.17 -0.74 11.75
N VAL A 66 3.29 -0.38 10.82
CA VAL A 66 2.99 1.04 10.50
C VAL A 66 2.48 1.78 11.73
N LYS A 67 1.51 1.20 12.47
CA LYS A 67 0.98 1.79 13.70
C LYS A 67 2.08 2.04 14.74
N GLN A 68 2.98 1.08 14.90
CA GLN A 68 4.11 1.21 15.84
C GLN A 68 5.04 2.37 15.45
N GLN A 69 5.36 2.53 14.15
CA GLN A 69 6.19 3.65 13.70
C GLN A 69 5.49 5.00 13.93
N ILE A 70 4.20 5.10 13.60
CA ILE A 70 3.41 6.31 13.85
C ILE A 70 3.32 6.63 15.35
N ALA A 71 3.07 5.62 16.19
CA ALA A 71 3.02 5.80 17.65
C ALA A 71 4.38 6.25 18.24
N ALA A 72 5.50 5.88 17.61
CA ALA A 72 6.83 6.35 17.95
C ALA A 72 7.14 7.77 17.43
N GLY A 73 6.18 8.44 16.76
CA GLY A 73 6.31 9.80 16.24
C GLY A 73 6.96 9.89 14.86
N HIS A 74 7.16 8.77 14.17
CA HIS A 74 7.73 8.73 12.83
C HIS A 74 6.68 9.02 11.76
N THR A 75 7.14 9.48 10.58
CA THR A 75 6.30 9.63 9.40
C THR A 75 6.43 8.39 8.51
N VAL A 76 5.30 7.87 8.02
CA VAL A 76 5.30 6.70 7.13
C VAL A 76 4.59 7.05 5.83
N HIS A 77 5.31 6.92 4.71
CA HIS A 77 4.78 7.01 3.36
C HIS A 77 4.76 5.63 2.72
N THR A 78 3.68 5.30 2.04
CA THR A 78 3.54 4.02 1.34
C THR A 78 3.09 4.25 -0.10
N VAL A 79 3.58 3.40 -1.02
CA VAL A 79 3.12 3.39 -2.41
C VAL A 79 2.92 1.96 -2.87
N TYR A 80 1.85 1.72 -3.63
CA TYR A 80 1.63 0.48 -4.36
C TYR A 80 0.82 0.71 -5.64
N GLU A 81 0.91 -0.24 -6.57
CA GLU A 81 0.18 -0.18 -7.81
C GLU A 81 -1.29 -0.57 -7.60
N CYS A 82 -2.20 0.14 -8.28
CA CYS A 82 -3.62 -0.20 -8.26
C CYS A 82 -3.83 -1.60 -8.83
N CYS A 83 -4.34 -2.49 -8.02
CA CYS A 83 -4.60 -3.88 -8.35
C CYS A 83 -6.07 -4.26 -8.08
N GLY A 84 -6.46 -5.47 -8.47
CA GLY A 84 -7.83 -5.97 -8.33
C GLY A 84 -8.35 -6.12 -6.89
N PHE A 85 -7.50 -5.94 -5.87
CA PHE A 85 -7.87 -6.07 -4.45
C PHE A 85 -8.57 -4.84 -3.86
N GLY A 86 -8.89 -3.84 -4.68
CA GLY A 86 -9.63 -2.64 -4.28
C GLY A 86 -8.81 -1.68 -3.42
N TYR A 87 -9.51 -0.88 -2.61
CA TYR A 87 -8.93 0.20 -1.82
C TYR A 87 -8.78 -0.10 -0.32
N THR A 88 -9.11 -1.31 0.11
CA THR A 88 -9.17 -1.66 1.55
C THR A 88 -7.80 -1.52 2.22
N LEU A 89 -6.71 -1.94 1.55
CA LEU A 89 -5.35 -1.77 2.10
C LEU A 89 -4.99 -0.29 2.25
N HIS A 90 -5.36 0.54 1.27
CA HIS A 90 -5.16 1.99 1.36
C HIS A 90 -5.90 2.59 2.58
N GLU A 91 -7.17 2.22 2.74
CA GLU A 91 -7.99 2.69 3.86
C GLU A 91 -7.40 2.28 5.21
N GLU A 92 -6.90 1.06 5.34
CA GLU A 92 -6.24 0.58 6.56
C GLU A 92 -4.91 1.29 6.84
N LEU A 93 -4.09 1.54 5.81
CA LEU A 93 -2.84 2.28 5.94
C LEU A 93 -3.08 3.73 6.37
N VAL A 94 -4.08 4.39 5.77
CA VAL A 94 -4.48 5.75 6.15
C VAL A 94 -5.05 5.77 7.58
N ALA A 95 -5.90 4.80 7.93
CA ALA A 95 -6.43 4.66 9.28
C ALA A 95 -5.32 4.38 10.33
N ALA A 96 -4.23 3.74 9.93
CA ALA A 96 -3.04 3.55 10.75
C ALA A 96 -2.16 4.82 10.86
N GLY A 97 -2.49 5.90 10.13
CA GLY A 97 -1.77 7.17 10.14
C GLY A 97 -0.72 7.34 9.03
N ALA A 98 -0.61 6.40 8.09
CA ALA A 98 0.34 6.52 6.99
C ALA A 98 -0.18 7.40 5.84
N HIS A 99 0.74 8.06 5.14
CA HIS A 99 0.49 8.71 3.86
C HIS A 99 0.55 7.67 2.73
N SER A 100 -0.60 7.12 2.36
CA SER A 100 -0.69 6.04 1.36
C SER A 100 -1.01 6.59 -0.03
N ILE A 101 -0.21 6.21 -1.02
CA ILE A 101 -0.36 6.59 -2.42
C ILE A 101 -0.65 5.33 -3.24
N LEU A 102 -1.75 5.37 -4.01
CA LEU A 102 -1.97 4.41 -5.08
C LEU A 102 -1.50 5.02 -6.39
N THR A 103 -0.74 4.26 -7.17
CA THR A 103 -0.28 4.67 -8.50
C THR A 103 -0.83 3.75 -9.59
N THR A 104 -0.96 4.27 -10.80
CA THR A 104 -1.23 3.42 -11.96
C THR A 104 -0.03 2.52 -12.22
N PRO A 105 -0.23 1.26 -12.66
CA PRO A 105 0.85 0.41 -13.10
C PRO A 105 1.65 1.10 -14.20
N MET A 106 2.95 1.23 -14.01
CA MET A 106 3.83 1.76 -15.04
C MET A 106 4.57 0.59 -15.67
N ARG A 107 4.35 0.40 -16.96
CA ARG A 107 5.14 -0.57 -17.73
C ARG A 107 6.59 -0.12 -17.70
N LEU A 108 7.38 -0.77 -16.88
CA LEU A 108 8.82 -0.66 -16.88
C LEU A 108 9.31 -1.66 -17.92
N ASP A 109 9.83 -1.15 -19.02
CA ASP A 109 10.51 -1.84 -20.13
C ASP A 109 9.98 -3.24 -20.49
N ALA A 110 9.51 -3.33 -21.75
CA ALA A 110 9.04 -4.58 -22.37
C ALA A 110 10.09 -5.72 -22.40
N GLU A 111 11.34 -5.43 -22.01
CA GLU A 111 12.46 -6.37 -22.04
C GLU A 111 12.63 -7.19 -20.75
N ARG A 112 11.96 -6.88 -19.66
CA ARG A 112 12.07 -7.66 -18.41
C ARG A 112 11.31 -8.98 -18.52
N ARG A 113 12.04 -10.00 -18.90
CA ARG A 113 11.56 -11.39 -19.10
C ARG A 113 11.14 -12.14 -17.83
N ARG A 114 11.35 -11.61 -16.63
CA ARG A 114 10.93 -12.26 -15.36
C ARG A 114 10.36 -11.24 -14.39
N LYS A 115 9.09 -11.42 -14.05
CA LYS A 115 8.46 -10.72 -12.92
C LYS A 115 9.17 -11.14 -11.63
N ASN A 116 9.55 -10.15 -10.81
CA ASN A 116 10.20 -10.38 -9.53
C ASN A 116 9.64 -9.38 -8.51
N ASP A 117 8.73 -9.86 -7.68
CA ASP A 117 7.99 -9.06 -6.69
C ASP A 117 8.93 -8.25 -5.78
N ARG A 118 10.14 -8.78 -5.48
CA ARG A 118 11.14 -8.04 -4.69
C ARG A 118 11.71 -6.84 -5.43
N LEU A 119 11.95 -6.97 -6.72
CA LEU A 119 12.43 -5.87 -7.55
C LEU A 119 11.33 -4.83 -7.77
N ASP A 120 10.09 -5.28 -7.92
CA ASP A 120 8.95 -4.39 -8.09
C ASP A 120 8.70 -3.54 -6.83
N ALA A 121 8.75 -4.13 -5.64
CA ALA A 121 8.70 -3.41 -4.37
C ALA A 121 9.88 -2.43 -4.20
N LEU A 122 11.11 -2.84 -4.56
CA LEU A 122 12.29 -1.96 -4.50
C LEU A 122 12.13 -0.75 -5.42
N GLN A 123 11.68 -0.96 -6.66
CA GLN A 123 11.46 0.13 -7.61
C GLN A 123 10.40 1.10 -7.15
N LEU A 124 9.28 0.59 -6.60
CA LEU A 124 8.25 1.44 -6.02
C LEU A 124 8.80 2.29 -4.88
N CYS A 125 9.66 1.72 -4.01
CA CYS A 125 10.30 2.46 -2.93
C CYS A 125 11.22 3.57 -3.45
N VAL A 126 12.07 3.29 -4.47
CA VAL A 126 12.93 4.29 -5.12
C VAL A 126 12.09 5.42 -5.71
N ARG A 127 11.02 5.08 -6.43
CA ARG A 127 10.15 6.06 -7.08
C ARG A 127 9.40 6.91 -6.08
N LEU A 128 8.94 6.30 -4.97
CA LEU A 128 8.34 7.05 -3.86
C LEU A 128 9.33 8.05 -3.28
N SER A 129 10.58 7.64 -3.06
CA SER A 129 11.61 8.54 -2.54
C SER A 129 11.80 9.75 -3.46
N ARG A 130 11.99 9.51 -4.76
CA ARG A 130 12.14 10.59 -5.75
C ARG A 130 10.91 11.49 -5.85
N TYR A 131 9.72 10.89 -5.78
CA TYR A 131 8.47 11.64 -5.80
C TYR A 131 8.37 12.61 -4.62
N LEU A 132 8.72 12.16 -3.42
CA LEU A 132 8.76 13.00 -2.22
C LEU A 132 9.86 14.05 -2.27
N ASP A 133 10.94 13.80 -2.99
CA ASP A 133 12.02 14.76 -3.25
C ASP A 133 11.67 15.78 -4.37
N GLY A 134 10.40 15.76 -4.88
CA GLY A 134 9.88 16.74 -5.84
C GLY A 134 9.80 16.27 -7.30
N HIS A 135 10.24 15.05 -7.62
CA HIS A 135 10.16 14.49 -8.97
C HIS A 135 8.77 13.91 -9.27
N GLN A 136 7.79 14.80 -9.52
CA GLN A 136 6.36 14.44 -9.65
C GLN A 136 6.07 13.40 -10.76
N HIS A 137 6.92 13.27 -11.77
CA HIS A 137 6.74 12.31 -12.87
C HIS A 137 7.04 10.85 -12.50
N GLU A 138 7.70 10.63 -11.36
CA GLU A 138 8.05 9.28 -10.87
C GLU A 138 6.84 8.44 -10.47
N LEU A 139 5.77 9.07 -10.02
CA LEU A 139 4.51 8.40 -9.71
C LEU A 139 3.36 9.04 -10.48
N ARG A 140 2.31 8.26 -10.70
CA ARG A 140 1.03 8.73 -11.24
C ARG A 140 -0.08 8.42 -10.23
N PRO A 141 -0.21 9.24 -9.17
CA PRO A 141 -1.21 9.01 -8.14
C PRO A 141 -2.62 8.97 -8.75
N ILE A 142 -3.41 8.02 -8.31
CA ILE A 142 -4.81 7.93 -8.69
C ILE A 142 -5.69 8.53 -7.60
N ARG A 143 -6.75 9.21 -8.01
CA ARG A 143 -7.79 9.67 -7.10
C ARG A 143 -8.56 8.47 -6.58
N ILE A 144 -8.60 8.31 -5.26
CA ILE A 144 -9.43 7.28 -4.62
C ILE A 144 -10.89 7.76 -4.64
N PRO A 145 -11.80 7.01 -5.27
CA PRO A 145 -13.21 7.39 -5.27
C PRO A 145 -13.83 7.28 -3.88
N ALA A 146 -14.74 8.19 -3.54
CA ALA A 146 -15.50 8.09 -2.31
C ALA A 146 -16.30 6.77 -2.27
N ARG A 147 -16.61 6.27 -1.06
CA ARG A 147 -17.34 5.01 -0.88
C ARG A 147 -18.65 4.98 -1.66
N ALA A 148 -19.47 6.01 -1.58
CA ALA A 148 -20.73 6.10 -2.31
C ALA A 148 -20.53 6.11 -3.83
N GLU A 149 -19.41 6.65 -4.34
CA GLU A 149 -19.06 6.59 -5.77
C GLU A 149 -18.68 5.17 -6.19
N ARG A 150 -17.94 4.46 -5.34
CA ARG A 150 -17.57 3.05 -5.57
C ARG A 150 -18.79 2.13 -5.60
N GLU A 151 -19.71 2.31 -4.65
CA GLU A 151 -20.97 1.55 -4.59
C GLU A 151 -21.82 1.77 -5.84
N ARG A 152 -21.98 3.01 -6.29
CA ARG A 152 -22.69 3.32 -7.56
C ARG A 152 -22.03 2.67 -8.77
N ARG A 153 -20.69 2.70 -8.87
CA ARG A 153 -19.95 2.06 -9.95
C ARG A 153 -20.13 0.53 -9.91
N GLU A 154 -20.16 -0.05 -8.71
CA GLU A 154 -20.39 -1.50 -8.56
C GLU A 154 -21.77 -1.90 -9.06
N LEU A 155 -22.82 -1.20 -8.65
CA LEU A 155 -24.18 -1.43 -9.15
C LEU A 155 -24.26 -1.32 -10.66
N GLY A 156 -23.57 -0.33 -11.27
CA GLY A 156 -23.46 -0.19 -12.70
C GLY A 156 -22.82 -1.41 -13.37
N ARG A 157 -21.68 -1.89 -12.83
CA ARG A 157 -21.00 -3.10 -13.34
C ARG A 157 -21.87 -4.36 -13.22
N GLN A 158 -22.57 -4.53 -12.09
CA GLN A 158 -23.48 -5.65 -11.89
C GLN A 158 -24.64 -5.62 -12.89
N ARG A 159 -25.27 -4.46 -13.08
CA ARG A 159 -26.31 -4.29 -14.09
C ARG A 159 -25.82 -4.67 -15.50
N ASP A 160 -24.65 -4.19 -15.89
CA ASP A 160 -24.09 -4.45 -17.22
C ASP A 160 -23.65 -5.92 -17.37
N PHE A 161 -23.20 -6.56 -16.29
CA PHE A 161 -22.95 -8.00 -16.25
C PHE A 161 -24.26 -8.78 -16.52
N TRP A 162 -25.35 -8.51 -15.78
CA TRP A 162 -26.60 -9.21 -15.96
C TRP A 162 -27.21 -9.00 -17.34
N LYS A 163 -27.11 -7.79 -17.89
CA LYS A 163 -27.56 -7.54 -19.27
C LYS A 163 -26.81 -8.41 -20.29
N ARG A 164 -25.51 -8.61 -20.12
CA ARG A 164 -24.73 -9.48 -21.01
C ARG A 164 -25.14 -10.94 -20.84
N GLU A 165 -25.37 -11.40 -19.61
CA GLU A 165 -25.79 -12.76 -19.35
C GLU A 165 -27.19 -13.05 -19.93
N VAL A 166 -28.14 -12.16 -19.73
CA VAL A 166 -29.47 -12.29 -20.37
C VAL A 166 -29.33 -12.41 -21.88
N ARG A 167 -28.60 -11.52 -22.53
CA ARG A 167 -28.38 -11.57 -23.99
C ARG A 167 -27.71 -12.88 -24.42
N ARG A 168 -26.74 -13.38 -23.64
CA ARG A 168 -26.09 -14.65 -23.91
C ARG A 168 -27.07 -15.81 -23.89
N LEU A 169 -27.94 -15.87 -22.86
CA LEU A 169 -28.96 -16.90 -22.72
C LEU A 169 -30.01 -16.82 -23.85
N GLU A 170 -30.47 -15.61 -24.20
CA GLU A 170 -31.40 -15.42 -25.32
C GLU A 170 -30.81 -15.91 -26.65
N ASN A 171 -29.53 -15.59 -26.90
CA ASN A 171 -28.85 -16.04 -28.11
C ASN A 171 -28.70 -17.57 -28.13
N HIS A 172 -28.36 -18.17 -26.98
CA HIS A 172 -28.27 -19.62 -26.85
C HIS A 172 -29.64 -20.29 -27.09
N GLY A 173 -30.70 -19.76 -26.48
CA GLY A 173 -32.06 -20.26 -26.72
C GLY A 173 -32.51 -20.16 -28.18
N ARG A 174 -32.15 -19.06 -28.88
CA ARG A 174 -32.41 -18.93 -30.32
C ARG A 174 -31.66 -19.97 -31.17
N ALA A 175 -30.40 -20.21 -30.82
CA ALA A 175 -29.59 -21.23 -31.51
C ALA A 175 -30.18 -22.63 -31.36
N LEU A 176 -30.55 -23.03 -30.14
CA LEU A 176 -31.21 -24.31 -29.88
C LEU A 176 -32.54 -24.47 -30.65
N ARG A 177 -33.33 -23.39 -30.72
CA ARG A 177 -34.59 -23.42 -31.49
C ARG A 177 -34.35 -23.65 -33.00
N ILE A 178 -33.35 -22.97 -33.58
CA ILE A 178 -32.98 -23.12 -35.00
C ILE A 178 -32.48 -24.56 -35.25
N GLU A 179 -31.67 -25.10 -34.39
CA GLU A 179 -31.16 -26.47 -34.48
C GLU A 179 -32.32 -27.50 -34.45
N HIS A 180 -33.26 -27.35 -33.56
CA HIS A 180 -34.42 -28.22 -33.45
C HIS A 180 -35.38 -28.10 -34.64
N GLU A 181 -35.60 -26.90 -35.14
CA GLU A 181 -36.40 -26.67 -36.36
C GLU A 181 -35.75 -27.35 -37.61
N HIS A 182 -34.42 -27.33 -37.72
CA HIS A 182 -33.69 -28.04 -38.79
C HIS A 182 -33.78 -29.56 -38.68
N GLU A 183 -33.68 -30.10 -37.47
CA GLU A 183 -33.83 -31.55 -37.24
C GLU A 183 -35.20 -32.05 -37.57
N THR A 184 -36.26 -31.30 -37.22
CA THR A 184 -37.65 -31.65 -37.55
C THR A 184 -37.94 -31.62 -39.05
N LEU A 185 -37.34 -30.64 -39.80
CA LEU A 185 -37.45 -30.56 -41.24
C LEU A 185 -36.66 -31.65 -42.01
N ALA A 186 -35.58 -32.17 -41.40
CA ALA A 186 -34.79 -33.21 -42.01
C ALA A 186 -35.36 -34.62 -41.78
N ALA A 187 -36.26 -34.79 -40.80
CA ALA A 187 -36.91 -36.06 -40.44
C ALA A 187 -38.25 -36.32 -41.15
N GLY A 188 -38.84 -35.36 -41.87
CA GLY A 188 -40.08 -35.48 -42.63
C GLY A 188 -39.85 -35.49 -44.12
#